data_ecb0deb7cc8c0e7861b8593aa82764aa
#
_entry.id   ecb0deb7cc8c0e7861b8593aa82764aa
#
_cell.length_a   1.000
_cell.length_b   1.000
_cell.length_c   1.000
_cell.angle_alpha   90.00
_cell.angle_beta   90.00
_cell.angle_gamma   90.00
#
_symmetry.space_group_name_H-M   'P 1'
#
loop_
_entity.id
_entity.type
_entity.pdbx_description
1 polymer ?
#
loop_
_entity_poly.entity_id
_entity_poly.type
_entity_poly.pdbx_seq_one_letter_code
_entity_poly.pdbx_strand_id
1 'polypeptide(L)'
;MFASFLRGRNEKSLFLSRNQVNISLDLQDNRTDDNKKMPEKREAVLHFPYPLDRTLVLVGMPGCGKSSIGRRLARIYSLPFVDADVEIEKAGGGDVCYLFERYGEAAFRQVEQRIMARLLDAETCVLASGGGAFLSEMTRENVKNKAVGLFLDASIETIVRNTAG
;
A
#
# COMPACT_ATOMS: atom_id res chain seq x y z
N MET A 1 -18.38 7.49 8.30
CA MET A 1 -18.05 7.93 9.66
C MET A 1 -16.58 7.62 9.88
N PHE A 2 -15.71 8.62 9.71
CA PHE A 2 -14.26 8.50 9.88
C PHE A 2 -13.95 8.74 11.36
N ALA A 3 -13.31 7.80 12.02
CA ALA A 3 -12.84 7.97 13.38
C ALA A 3 -11.44 8.58 13.37
N SER A 4 -11.29 9.64 14.15
CA SER A 4 -10.10 10.48 14.29
C SER A 4 -9.03 9.85 15.16
N PHE A 5 -7.83 9.90 14.68
CA PHE A 5 -6.50 10.27 15.14
C PHE A 5 -6.12 10.15 16.64
N LEU A 6 -5.04 9.41 16.89
CA LEU A 6 -4.09 9.66 17.96
C LEU A 6 -2.66 9.68 17.42
N ARG A 7 -1.94 10.78 17.69
CA ARG A 7 -0.62 11.14 17.21
C ARG A 7 0.43 10.70 18.23
N GLY A 8 1.23 9.68 17.89
CA GLY A 8 2.45 9.31 18.61
C GLY A 8 3.68 9.49 17.73
N ARG A 9 4.77 10.05 18.26
CA ARG A 9 6.02 10.26 17.54
C ARG A 9 6.64 8.92 17.19
N ASN A 10 7.01 8.73 15.91
CA ASN A 10 7.75 7.59 15.36
C ASN A 10 7.03 6.25 15.14
N GLU A 11 5.72 6.17 15.19
CA GLU A 11 4.99 4.95 14.87
C GLU A 11 4.18 5.13 13.58
N LYS A 12 4.36 4.22 12.59
CA LYS A 12 3.47 4.13 11.43
C LYS A 12 2.22 3.39 11.88
N SER A 13 1.11 4.12 11.99
CA SER A 13 -0.18 3.60 12.42
C SER A 13 -0.97 3.06 11.22
N LEU A 14 -1.46 1.82 11.33
CA LEU A 14 -2.31 1.15 10.35
C LEU A 14 -3.76 1.12 10.84
N PHE A 15 -4.71 1.61 10.04
CA PHE A 15 -6.15 1.53 10.35
C PHE A 15 -6.88 0.59 9.39
N LEU A 16 -7.55 -0.41 9.95
CA LEU A 16 -8.47 -1.30 9.23
C LEU A 16 -9.93 -0.91 9.54
N SER A 17 -10.71 -0.57 8.52
CA SER A 17 -12.13 -0.25 8.65
C SER A 17 -12.96 -1.53 8.74
N ARG A 18 -13.42 -1.85 9.89
CA ARG A 18 -14.53 -2.66 10.43
C ARG A 18 -14.19 -3.52 11.65
N ASN A 19 -12.92 -3.84 11.89
CA ASN A 19 -12.46 -4.34 13.19
C ASN A 19 -11.14 -3.63 13.48
N GLN A 20 -11.08 -2.87 14.56
CA GLN A 20 -9.90 -2.12 14.97
C GLN A 20 -8.77 -3.10 15.30
N VAL A 21 -7.83 -3.26 14.39
CA VAL A 21 -6.55 -3.90 14.66
C VAL A 21 -5.49 -2.82 14.56
N ASN A 22 -4.98 -2.38 15.70
CA ASN A 22 -3.79 -1.54 15.76
C ASN A 22 -2.57 -2.42 15.48
N ILE A 23 -1.92 -2.20 14.37
CA ILE A 23 -0.62 -2.83 14.07
C ILE A 23 0.44 -1.75 14.19
N SER A 24 1.17 -1.77 15.30
CA SER A 24 2.40 -0.98 15.44
C SER A 24 3.52 -1.73 14.73
N LEU A 25 3.96 -1.20 13.59
CA LEU A 25 5.18 -1.67 12.92
C LEU A 25 6.35 -0.86 13.48
N ASP A 26 7.07 -1.45 14.41
CA ASP A 26 8.34 -0.91 14.88
C ASP A 26 9.40 -1.09 13.78
N LEU A 27 9.52 -0.09 12.92
CA LEU A 27 10.57 -0.02 11.91
C LEU A 27 11.79 0.64 12.55
N GLN A 28 12.53 -0.13 13.35
CA GLN A 28 13.84 0.32 13.82
C GLN A 28 14.75 0.56 12.62
N ASP A 29 15.11 1.82 12.46
CA ASP A 29 16.11 2.31 11.52
C ASP A 29 17.49 1.79 11.95
N ASN A 30 17.89 0.65 11.38
CA ASN A 30 19.24 0.13 11.59
C ASN A 30 20.24 0.97 10.80
N ARG A 31 20.60 2.14 11.31
CA ARG A 31 21.88 2.75 10.95
C ARG A 31 22.98 2.05 11.72
N THR A 32 23.86 1.50 10.95
CA THR A 32 25.07 0.77 11.30
C THR A 32 25.95 1.53 12.28
N ASP A 33 26.12 0.99 13.49
CA ASP A 33 27.35 1.12 14.23
C ASP A 33 28.18 -0.15 13.97
N ASP A 34 29.26 0.00 13.24
CA ASP A 34 30.24 -1.04 12.97
C ASP A 34 30.94 -1.40 14.28
N ASN A 35 30.42 -2.34 14.99
CA ASN A 35 31.14 -3.25 15.90
C ASN A 35 30.25 -3.93 16.96
N LYS A 36 29.17 -4.60 16.56
CA LYS A 36 28.47 -5.50 17.50
C LYS A 36 27.98 -6.74 16.79
N LYS A 37 28.51 -7.90 17.26
CA LYS A 37 28.06 -9.25 16.91
C LYS A 37 26.55 -9.28 16.63
N MET A 38 26.16 -9.62 15.39
CA MET A 38 24.78 -9.69 14.95
C MET A 38 23.96 -10.57 15.92
N PRO A 39 22.89 -10.06 16.52
CA PRO A 39 21.91 -10.93 17.15
C PRO A 39 21.23 -11.73 16.03
N GLU A 40 21.07 -13.03 16.25
CA GLU A 40 20.27 -13.90 15.39
C GLU A 40 18.98 -13.18 15.02
N LYS A 41 18.70 -13.08 13.71
CA LYS A 41 17.44 -12.53 13.19
C LYS A 41 16.29 -13.32 13.81
N ARG A 42 15.73 -12.81 14.88
CA ARG A 42 14.37 -13.18 15.28
C ARG A 42 13.47 -12.64 14.18
N GLU A 43 13.13 -13.48 13.21
CA GLU A 43 11.96 -13.23 12.37
C GLU A 43 10.79 -13.08 13.34
N ALA A 44 10.35 -11.86 13.55
CA ALA A 44 9.08 -11.61 14.18
C ALA A 44 8.03 -12.19 13.23
N VAL A 45 7.62 -13.43 13.49
CA VAL A 45 6.47 -14.03 12.85
C VAL A 45 5.28 -13.26 13.38
N LEU A 46 4.91 -12.20 12.68
CA LEU A 46 3.69 -11.47 12.93
C LEU A 46 2.54 -12.43 12.61
N HIS A 47 2.05 -13.09 13.65
CA HIS A 47 0.88 -13.94 13.54
C HIS A 47 -0.34 -13.02 13.47
N PHE A 48 -0.77 -12.67 12.26
CA PHE A 48 -2.05 -11.99 12.07
C PHE A 48 -3.15 -12.99 12.38
N PRO A 49 -4.05 -12.69 13.31
CA PRO A 49 -4.99 -13.67 13.83
C PRO A 49 -6.13 -14.03 12.85
N TYR A 50 -6.15 -13.45 11.65
CA TYR A 50 -7.24 -13.65 10.70
C TYR A 50 -6.72 -13.97 9.31
N PRO A 51 -7.17 -15.07 8.68
CA PRO A 51 -6.95 -15.27 7.24
C PRO A 51 -7.63 -14.14 6.46
N LEU A 52 -6.93 -13.62 5.44
CA LEU A 52 -7.52 -12.66 4.51
C LEU A 52 -8.34 -13.45 3.47
N ASP A 53 -9.65 -13.32 3.53
CA ASP A 53 -10.60 -13.87 2.55
C ASP A 53 -10.84 -12.94 1.36
N ARG A 54 -10.25 -11.75 1.38
CA ARG A 54 -10.39 -10.69 0.36
C ARG A 54 -9.07 -10.01 0.10
N THR A 55 -8.94 -9.39 -1.07
CA THR A 55 -7.80 -8.57 -1.43
C THR A 55 -7.56 -7.46 -0.40
N LEU A 56 -6.31 -7.33 0.04
CA LEU A 56 -5.86 -6.24 0.91
C LEU A 56 -5.31 -5.10 0.06
N VAL A 57 -6.03 -3.99 -0.02
CA VAL A 57 -5.64 -2.82 -0.80
C VAL A 57 -4.90 -1.81 0.07
N LEU A 58 -3.65 -1.56 -0.25
CA LEU A 58 -2.83 -0.53 0.39
C LEU A 58 -3.09 0.82 -0.27
N VAL A 59 -3.47 1.80 0.53
CA VAL A 59 -3.81 3.15 0.12
C VAL A 59 -2.90 4.15 0.82
N GLY A 60 -2.54 5.22 0.15
CA GLY A 60 -1.72 6.28 0.74
C GLY A 60 -0.97 7.05 -0.33
N MET A 61 -0.33 8.13 0.08
CA MET A 61 0.40 9.02 -0.83
C MET A 61 1.58 8.31 -1.52
N PRO A 62 2.03 8.81 -2.69
CA PRO A 62 3.31 8.40 -3.27
C PRO A 62 4.42 8.50 -2.21
N GLY A 63 5.36 7.57 -2.21
CA GLY A 63 6.45 7.56 -1.23
C GLY A 63 6.09 7.09 0.20
N CYS A 64 4.83 6.82 0.55
CA CYS A 64 4.47 6.34 1.90
C CYS A 64 4.87 4.87 2.18
N GLY A 65 5.40 4.13 1.18
CA GLY A 65 5.93 2.78 1.34
C GLY A 65 4.95 1.65 1.02
N LYS A 66 3.89 1.89 0.24
CA LYS A 66 2.90 0.86 -0.16
C LYS A 66 3.54 -0.40 -0.71
N SER A 67 4.40 -0.29 -1.72
CA SER A 67 5.03 -1.45 -2.35
C SER A 67 5.97 -2.20 -1.41
N SER A 68 6.71 -1.50 -0.55
CA SER A 68 7.60 -2.13 0.44
C SER A 68 6.82 -2.89 1.51
N ILE A 69 5.81 -2.26 2.10
CA ILE A 69 4.94 -2.87 3.12
C ILE A 69 4.10 -3.98 2.48
N GLY A 70 3.57 -3.75 1.28
CA GLY A 70 2.75 -4.71 0.56
C GLY A 70 3.47 -6.03 0.29
N ARG A 71 4.72 -5.99 -0.17
CA ARG A 71 5.53 -7.20 -0.36
C ARG A 71 5.76 -7.97 0.94
N ARG A 72 5.91 -7.28 2.07
CA ARG A 72 6.05 -7.93 3.38
C ARG A 72 4.75 -8.58 3.82
N LEU A 73 3.63 -7.88 3.69
CA LEU A 73 2.31 -8.43 4.01
C LEU A 73 1.95 -9.62 3.13
N ALA A 74 2.23 -9.54 1.83
CA ALA A 74 2.02 -10.63 0.90
C ALA A 74 2.75 -11.92 1.32
N ARG A 75 4.00 -11.80 1.78
CA ARG A 75 4.76 -12.95 2.33
C ARG A 75 4.12 -13.49 3.61
N ILE A 76 3.69 -12.63 4.53
CA ILE A 76 3.06 -13.02 5.80
C ILE A 76 1.76 -13.78 5.56
N TYR A 77 0.95 -13.30 4.62
CA TYR A 77 -0.33 -13.94 4.28
C TYR A 77 -0.23 -15.05 3.24
N SER A 78 0.97 -15.30 2.70
CA SER A 78 1.18 -16.24 1.58
C SER A 78 0.30 -15.93 0.37
N LEU A 79 0.12 -14.64 0.08
CA LEU A 79 -0.67 -14.11 -1.04
C LEU A 79 0.24 -13.47 -2.10
N PRO A 80 -0.20 -13.41 -3.37
CA PRO A 80 0.47 -12.62 -4.39
C PRO A 80 0.55 -11.14 -4.01
N PHE A 81 1.62 -10.46 -4.41
CA PHE A 81 1.72 -9.01 -4.36
C PHE A 81 1.53 -8.43 -5.76
N VAL A 82 0.60 -7.48 -5.88
CA VAL A 82 0.31 -6.77 -7.13
C VAL A 82 0.48 -5.27 -6.89
N ASP A 83 1.09 -4.57 -7.85
CA ASP A 83 1.22 -3.12 -7.85
C ASP A 83 0.41 -2.55 -9.02
N ALA A 84 -0.59 -1.72 -8.72
CA ALA A 84 -1.50 -1.20 -9.73
C ALA A 84 -0.79 -0.31 -10.77
N ASP A 85 0.22 0.45 -10.35
CA ASP A 85 0.99 1.31 -11.26
C ASP A 85 1.75 0.44 -12.28
N VAL A 86 2.35 -0.67 -11.84
CA VAL A 86 3.01 -1.64 -12.74
C VAL A 86 2.01 -2.26 -13.74
N GLU A 87 0.82 -2.59 -13.30
CA GLU A 87 -0.22 -3.14 -14.20
C GLU A 87 -0.75 -2.10 -15.21
N ILE A 88 -0.81 -0.82 -14.80
CA ILE A 88 -1.15 0.29 -15.71
C ILE A 88 -0.04 0.47 -16.76
N GLU A 89 1.22 0.47 -16.36
CA GLU A 89 2.38 0.57 -17.25
C GLU A 89 2.44 -0.56 -18.28
N LYS A 90 2.21 -1.80 -17.84
CA LYS A 90 2.10 -2.96 -18.74
C LYS A 90 0.98 -2.80 -19.77
N ALA A 91 -0.18 -2.31 -19.34
CA ALA A 91 -1.33 -2.13 -20.23
C ALA A 91 -1.16 -0.94 -21.18
N GLY A 92 -0.48 0.10 -20.74
CA GLY A 92 -0.29 1.35 -21.49
C GLY A 92 0.94 1.39 -22.39
N GLY A 93 1.89 0.46 -22.18
CA GLY A 93 3.13 0.39 -22.97
C GLY A 93 4.15 1.49 -22.66
N GLY A 94 4.11 2.07 -21.45
CA GLY A 94 5.03 3.10 -20.97
C GLY A 94 4.88 3.33 -19.49
N ASP A 95 5.79 4.09 -18.90
CA ASP A 95 5.70 4.45 -17.48
C ASP A 95 4.54 5.42 -17.20
N VAL A 96 4.18 5.57 -15.93
CA VAL A 96 3.07 6.42 -15.49
C VAL A 96 3.23 7.87 -15.99
N CYS A 97 4.45 8.43 -15.92
CA CYS A 97 4.70 9.80 -16.36
C CYS A 97 4.45 9.95 -17.87
N TYR A 98 4.98 9.04 -18.68
CA TYR A 98 4.74 9.00 -20.11
C TYR A 98 3.26 8.89 -20.48
N LEU A 99 2.51 8.02 -19.78
CA LEU A 99 1.09 7.85 -20.01
C LEU A 99 0.30 9.11 -19.68
N PHE A 100 0.68 9.77 -18.58
CA PHE A 100 0.08 11.04 -18.17
C PHE A 100 0.33 12.16 -19.18
N GLU A 101 1.57 12.31 -19.64
CA GLU A 101 1.95 13.34 -20.61
C GLU A 101 1.29 13.10 -21.98
N ARG A 102 1.24 11.84 -22.41
CA ARG A 102 0.75 11.48 -23.73
C ARG A 102 -0.77 11.51 -23.86
N TYR A 103 -1.49 11.04 -22.85
CA TYR A 103 -2.95 10.84 -22.93
C TYR A 103 -3.74 11.80 -22.02
N GLY A 104 -3.05 12.51 -21.15
CA GLY A 104 -3.66 13.42 -20.19
C GLY A 104 -4.26 12.72 -18.97
N GLU A 105 -4.52 13.52 -17.93
CA GLU A 105 -4.99 13.00 -16.63
C GLU A 105 -6.33 12.25 -16.76
N ALA A 106 -7.29 12.78 -17.49
CA ALA A 106 -8.63 12.18 -17.59
C ALA A 106 -8.59 10.76 -18.19
N ALA A 107 -7.82 10.55 -19.25
CA ALA A 107 -7.65 9.25 -19.88
C ALA A 107 -6.89 8.29 -18.93
N PHE A 108 -5.82 8.77 -18.29
CA PHE A 108 -5.09 7.99 -17.30
C PHE A 108 -6.01 7.50 -16.16
N ARG A 109 -6.84 8.39 -15.58
CA ARG A 109 -7.76 8.03 -14.50
C ARG A 109 -8.80 6.99 -14.92
N GLN A 110 -9.25 7.03 -16.17
CA GLN A 110 -10.15 5.98 -16.69
C GLN A 110 -9.45 4.61 -16.76
N VAL A 111 -8.20 4.58 -17.21
CA VAL A 111 -7.41 3.34 -17.26
C VAL A 111 -7.15 2.83 -15.84
N GLU A 112 -6.71 3.69 -14.94
CA GLU A 112 -6.50 3.37 -13.52
C GLU A 112 -7.74 2.73 -12.88
N GLN A 113 -8.92 3.32 -13.07
CA GLN A 113 -10.18 2.77 -12.57
C GLN A 113 -10.50 1.38 -13.12
N ARG A 114 -10.32 1.17 -14.44
CA ARG A 114 -10.56 -0.13 -15.08
C ARG A 114 -9.59 -1.19 -14.58
N ILE A 115 -8.32 -0.86 -14.46
CA ILE A 115 -7.30 -1.76 -13.93
C ILE A 115 -7.60 -2.11 -12.48
N MET A 116 -7.92 -1.13 -11.63
CA MET A 116 -8.30 -1.38 -10.23
C MET A 116 -9.52 -2.28 -10.13
N ALA A 117 -10.57 -2.05 -10.91
CA ALA A 117 -11.77 -2.90 -10.93
C ALA A 117 -11.42 -4.34 -11.33
N ARG A 118 -10.63 -4.53 -12.40
CA ARG A 118 -10.17 -5.85 -12.85
C ARG A 118 -9.37 -6.58 -11.77
N LEU A 119 -8.45 -5.87 -11.10
CA LEU A 119 -7.61 -6.47 -10.05
C LEU A 119 -8.41 -6.87 -8.81
N LEU A 120 -9.47 -6.13 -8.48
CA LEU A 120 -10.37 -6.46 -7.38
C LEU A 120 -11.31 -7.63 -7.68
N ASP A 121 -11.52 -7.96 -8.95
CA ASP A 121 -12.31 -9.11 -9.40
C ASP A 121 -11.44 -10.36 -9.68
N ALA A 122 -10.12 -10.22 -9.59
CA ALA A 122 -9.17 -11.31 -9.79
C ALA A 122 -8.93 -12.11 -8.49
N GLU A 123 -7.87 -12.92 -8.49
CA GLU A 123 -7.44 -13.68 -7.33
C GLU A 123 -7.11 -12.77 -6.14
N THR A 124 -7.43 -13.26 -4.91
CA THR A 124 -7.11 -12.55 -3.67
C THR A 124 -5.62 -12.28 -3.56
N CYS A 125 -5.25 -11.01 -3.35
CA CYS A 125 -3.87 -10.58 -3.30
C CYS A 125 -3.67 -9.42 -2.31
N VAL A 126 -2.41 -9.02 -2.11
CA VAL A 126 -2.05 -7.74 -1.51
C VAL A 126 -1.78 -6.76 -2.66
N LEU A 127 -2.64 -5.75 -2.78
CA LEU A 127 -2.65 -4.79 -3.88
C LEU A 127 -2.18 -3.42 -3.42
N ALA A 128 -1.08 -2.92 -3.97
CA ALA A 128 -0.71 -1.51 -3.81
C ALA A 128 -1.47 -0.67 -4.84
N SER A 129 -2.27 0.30 -4.38
CA SER A 129 -2.96 1.23 -5.28
C SER A 129 -2.02 2.34 -5.76
N GLY A 130 -2.30 2.92 -6.92
CA GLY A 130 -1.68 4.18 -7.35
C GLY A 130 -1.94 5.31 -6.35
N GLY A 131 -1.04 6.30 -6.32
CA GLY A 131 -1.13 7.40 -5.36
C GLY A 131 -2.41 8.23 -5.47
N GLY A 132 -3.02 8.28 -6.64
CA GLY A 132 -4.26 9.01 -6.92
C GLY A 132 -5.51 8.14 -7.08
N ALA A 133 -5.40 6.81 -6.99
CA ALA A 133 -6.50 5.90 -7.28
C ALA A 133 -7.76 6.16 -6.42
N PHE A 134 -7.58 6.61 -5.19
CA PHE A 134 -8.67 6.92 -4.25
C PHE A 134 -9.32 8.29 -4.46
N LEU A 135 -8.87 9.11 -5.41
CA LEU A 135 -9.60 10.28 -5.87
C LEU A 135 -10.90 9.86 -6.59
N SER A 136 -10.90 8.69 -7.21
CA SER A 136 -12.08 8.10 -7.85
C SER A 136 -13.08 7.56 -6.82
N GLU A 137 -14.32 8.03 -6.88
CA GLU A 137 -15.41 7.51 -6.05
C GLU A 137 -15.71 6.03 -6.38
N MET A 138 -15.71 5.67 -7.66
CA MET A 138 -15.91 4.30 -8.12
C MET A 138 -14.85 3.36 -7.54
N THR A 139 -13.58 3.77 -7.51
CA THR A 139 -12.51 2.97 -6.89
C THR A 139 -12.75 2.80 -5.40
N ARG A 140 -13.14 3.85 -4.68
CA ARG A 140 -13.45 3.77 -3.25
C ARG A 140 -14.60 2.81 -2.96
N GLU A 141 -15.66 2.87 -3.78
CA GLU A 141 -16.81 1.97 -3.65
C GLU A 141 -16.46 0.52 -3.95
N ASN A 142 -15.70 0.27 -5.01
CA ASN A 142 -15.23 -1.08 -5.34
C ASN A 142 -14.38 -1.67 -4.20
N VAL A 143 -13.43 -0.91 -3.66
CA VAL A 143 -12.61 -1.37 -2.53
C VAL A 143 -13.47 -1.62 -1.29
N LYS A 144 -14.41 -0.73 -0.97
CA LYS A 144 -15.34 -0.90 0.16
C LYS A 144 -16.15 -2.18 0.08
N ASN A 145 -16.59 -2.55 -1.12
CA ASN A 145 -17.48 -3.69 -1.33
C ASN A 145 -16.73 -5.02 -1.48
N LYS A 146 -15.54 -5.01 -2.09
CA LYS A 146 -14.83 -6.22 -2.54
C LYS A 146 -13.53 -6.52 -1.78
N ALA A 147 -13.00 -5.55 -1.01
CA ALA A 147 -11.67 -5.65 -0.44
C ALA A 147 -11.60 -5.10 0.99
N VAL A 148 -10.45 -5.24 1.60
CA VAL A 148 -10.07 -4.57 2.84
C VAL A 148 -9.11 -3.45 2.51
N GLY A 149 -9.49 -2.20 2.78
CA GLY A 149 -8.64 -1.03 2.57
C GLY A 149 -7.74 -0.78 3.77
N LEU A 150 -6.44 -0.66 3.53
CA LEU A 150 -5.42 -0.33 4.51
C LEU A 150 -4.78 1.01 4.14
N PHE A 151 -5.05 2.05 4.94
CA PHE A 151 -4.44 3.35 4.72
C PHE A 151 -3.08 3.43 5.41
N LEU A 152 -2.05 3.77 4.63
CA LEU A 152 -0.70 4.00 5.12
C LEU A 152 -0.49 5.51 5.30
N ASP A 153 -0.42 5.92 6.56
CA ASP A 153 -0.01 7.28 6.92
C ASP A 153 1.50 7.34 7.11
N ALA A 154 2.14 8.34 6.52
CA ALA A 154 3.57 8.58 6.64
C ALA A 154 3.83 10.07 6.86
N SER A 155 4.85 10.39 7.65
CA SER A 155 5.24 11.79 7.85
C SER A 155 5.74 12.41 6.52
N ILE A 156 5.58 13.71 6.39
CA ILE A 156 6.03 14.47 5.21
C ILE A 156 7.53 14.22 4.96
N GLU A 157 8.34 14.20 6.02
CA GLU A 157 9.78 13.93 5.92
C GLU A 157 10.07 12.55 5.33
N THR A 158 9.26 11.54 5.69
CA THR A 158 9.39 10.20 5.12
C THR A 158 9.01 10.18 3.64
N ILE A 159 7.92 10.84 3.28
CA ILE A 159 7.45 10.93 1.88
C ILE A 159 8.51 11.64 1.03
N VAL A 160 8.99 12.81 1.46
CA VAL A 160 10.02 13.57 0.74
C VAL A 160 11.28 12.74 0.57
N ARG A 161 11.78 12.11 1.63
CA ARG A 161 12.98 11.26 1.55
C ARG A 161 12.82 10.11 0.55
N ASN A 162 11.65 9.51 0.45
CA ASN A 162 11.39 8.38 -0.42
C ASN A 162 11.08 8.76 -1.88
N THR A 163 10.79 10.05 -2.13
CA THR A 163 10.46 10.57 -3.47
C THR A 163 11.56 11.47 -4.05
N ALA A 164 12.55 11.85 -3.26
CA ALA A 164 13.67 12.71 -3.66
C ALA A 164 14.87 11.98 -4.29
N GLY A 165 14.66 10.73 -4.75
CA GLY A 165 15.68 9.89 -5.37
C GLY A 165 15.54 9.76 -6.87
#